data_3058e2fbbe70272125fab0366a22ce4d
#
_entry.id   3058e2fbbe70272125fab0366a22ce4d
#
_cell.length_a   1.000
_cell.length_b   1.000
_cell.length_c   1.000
_cell.angle_alpha   90.00
_cell.angle_beta   90.00
_cell.angle_gamma   90.00
#
_symmetry.space_group_name_H-M   'P 1'
#
loop_
_entity.id
_entity.type
_entity.pdbx_description
1 polymer ?
#
loop_
_entity_poly.entity_id
_entity_poly.type
_entity_poly.pdbx_seq_one_letter_code
_entity_poly.pdbx_strand_id
1 'polypeptide(L)'
;MRKIPGAAALIVLVLLLLAAAGAQAEKTVLMTFAGDCTLGSEGTAMQNGDSFYAFAEKYGYDYFFANFRDLFDHDDITVVNLEGVLSDYAFTENKKKTFRFRGTTDFVKILTASGVDAVSLANNHIMDFGAQGAENTKKSLDENGVRWFWNEDYRIIEHDGIRVAFFGLDNYARFLSLQFWLQRTFRELKESGEANAVVVYVHTGIEYKGEHENRIAVMAKELVGMGADLVLMSHPHVLQGMEIINNRTVFYSMGNFVFGGNSAIRYEKYHVTKEVTSLYSMAIQVKMSFTGEGEYLGQRVVVFPACTSDDPLVNHYQPRRLTAEEAGPVREAIQRDTQGFTLPELKEENGLAVMEFPYLAATNTVLVPEEDDED
;
A
#
# COMPACT_ATOMS: atom_id res chain seq x y z
N MET A 1 34.41 45.61 47.06
CA MET A 1 34.05 45.09 45.72
C MET A 1 33.13 43.91 45.92
N ARG A 2 31.82 44.09 45.73
CA ARG A 2 30.83 43.00 45.85
C ARG A 2 30.73 42.31 44.49
N LYS A 3 31.03 41.01 44.42
CA LYS A 3 30.80 40.17 43.23
C LYS A 3 29.30 39.95 43.08
N ILE A 4 28.76 40.17 41.90
CA ILE A 4 27.39 39.86 41.52
C ILE A 4 27.38 38.45 40.92
N PRO A 5 26.82 37.41 41.59
CA PRO A 5 26.74 36.07 41.04
C PRO A 5 25.36 35.79 40.41
N GLY A 6 24.72 36.76 39.81
CA GLY A 6 23.36 36.56 39.27
C GLY A 6 23.24 36.40 37.75
N ALA A 7 24.17 36.98 37.00
CA ALA A 7 24.01 37.07 35.55
C ALA A 7 24.31 35.73 34.84
N ALA A 8 25.31 34.98 35.27
CA ALA A 8 25.67 33.70 34.66
C ALA A 8 24.60 32.59 34.90
N ALA A 9 24.00 32.55 36.09
CA ALA A 9 22.93 31.61 36.41
C ALA A 9 21.65 31.91 35.64
N LEU A 10 21.34 33.19 35.39
CA LEU A 10 20.17 33.61 34.61
C LEU A 10 20.34 33.25 33.12
N ILE A 11 21.56 33.42 32.57
CA ILE A 11 21.85 33.05 31.15
C ILE A 11 21.77 31.56 30.94
N VAL A 12 22.27 30.75 31.87
CA VAL A 12 22.17 29.28 31.78
C VAL A 12 20.72 28.83 31.92
N LEU A 13 19.92 29.44 32.79
CA LEU A 13 18.50 29.13 32.93
C LEU A 13 17.69 29.52 31.70
N VAL A 14 17.98 30.67 31.08
CA VAL A 14 17.35 31.11 29.82
C VAL A 14 17.76 30.22 28.65
N LEU A 15 19.02 29.78 28.57
CA LEU A 15 19.48 28.82 27.57
C LEU A 15 18.87 27.42 27.76
N LEU A 16 18.68 26.97 29.00
CA LEU A 16 17.99 25.71 29.32
C LEU A 16 16.48 25.84 29.05
N LEU A 17 15.86 26.98 29.28
CA LEU A 17 14.45 27.21 28.94
C LEU A 17 14.24 27.38 27.42
N LEU A 18 15.19 27.95 26.70
CA LEU A 18 15.17 28.01 25.24
C LEU A 18 15.43 26.64 24.59
N ALA A 19 16.30 25.81 25.19
CA ALA A 19 16.50 24.43 24.76
C ALA A 19 15.31 23.51 25.11
N ALA A 20 14.58 23.78 26.19
CA ALA A 20 13.35 23.08 26.53
C ALA A 20 12.12 23.54 25.73
N ALA A 21 12.15 24.76 25.17
CA ALA A 21 11.08 25.31 24.34
C ALA A 21 11.14 24.82 22.87
N GLY A 22 12.17 24.06 22.48
CA GLY A 22 12.44 23.66 21.09
C GLY A 22 12.31 22.18 20.75
N ALA A 23 12.08 21.29 21.72
CA ALA A 23 11.82 19.88 21.39
C ALA A 23 10.30 19.66 21.30
N GLN A 24 9.72 20.04 20.18
CA GLN A 24 8.36 19.62 19.87
C GLN A 24 8.36 18.09 19.79
N ALA A 25 7.35 17.43 20.39
CA ALA A 25 7.30 15.97 20.47
C ALA A 25 7.35 15.36 19.07
N GLU A 26 8.05 14.24 18.93
CA GLU A 26 8.04 13.44 17.70
C GLU A 26 6.61 13.04 17.36
N LYS A 27 6.23 13.19 16.10
CA LYS A 27 4.95 12.77 15.55
C LYS A 27 5.10 11.48 14.78
N THR A 28 4.06 10.67 14.73
CA THR A 28 4.07 9.43 13.96
C THR A 28 2.77 9.26 13.20
N VAL A 29 2.84 8.56 12.07
CA VAL A 29 1.67 8.08 11.33
C VAL A 29 1.86 6.60 11.10
N LEU A 30 0.91 5.80 11.57
CA LEU A 30 0.86 4.36 11.37
C LEU A 30 -0.09 4.06 10.20
N MET A 31 0.43 3.47 9.15
CA MET A 31 -0.35 3.15 7.95
C MET A 31 -0.35 1.65 7.71
N THR A 32 -1.52 1.09 7.36
CA THR A 32 -1.66 -0.31 6.96
C THR A 32 -1.94 -0.41 5.46
N PHE A 33 -1.25 -1.32 4.79
CA PHE A 33 -1.39 -1.58 3.37
C PHE A 33 -1.67 -3.05 3.13
N ALA A 34 -2.51 -3.34 2.14
CA ALA A 34 -2.75 -4.70 1.66
C ALA A 34 -2.73 -4.76 0.13
N GLY A 35 -2.64 -5.98 -0.41
CA GLY A 35 -2.51 -6.24 -1.84
C GLY A 35 -3.82 -6.03 -2.62
N ASP A 36 -3.95 -6.77 -3.72
CA ASP A 36 -5.04 -6.61 -4.68
C ASP A 36 -6.38 -7.04 -4.10
N CYS A 37 -7.34 -6.11 -4.11
CA CYS A 37 -8.71 -6.31 -3.66
C CYS A 37 -9.67 -6.17 -4.83
N THR A 38 -10.21 -7.29 -5.31
CA THR A 38 -11.29 -7.32 -6.30
C THR A 38 -12.61 -7.51 -5.56
N LEU A 39 -13.33 -6.42 -5.32
CA LEU A 39 -14.63 -6.44 -4.64
C LEU A 39 -15.73 -6.70 -5.67
N GLY A 40 -15.87 -7.96 -6.07
CA GLY A 40 -16.80 -8.36 -7.10
C GLY A 40 -16.38 -9.65 -7.78
N SER A 41 -16.89 -9.88 -8.97
CA SER A 41 -16.59 -11.08 -9.76
C SER A 41 -16.64 -10.77 -11.25
N GLU A 42 -16.19 -11.72 -12.07
CA GLU A 42 -16.55 -11.74 -13.49
C GLU A 42 -18.07 -11.89 -13.66
N GLY A 43 -18.60 -11.24 -14.71
CA GLY A 43 -20.05 -11.24 -14.97
C GLY A 43 -20.69 -12.62 -15.05
N THR A 44 -19.96 -13.62 -15.54
CA THR A 44 -20.42 -15.02 -15.64
C THR A 44 -20.45 -15.75 -14.29
N ALA A 45 -19.67 -15.30 -13.31
CA ALA A 45 -19.55 -15.93 -11.99
C ALA A 45 -20.49 -15.31 -10.94
N MET A 46 -21.11 -14.16 -11.20
CA MET A 46 -21.93 -13.43 -10.23
C MET A 46 -23.08 -14.25 -9.63
N GLN A 47 -23.68 -15.17 -10.39
CA GLN A 47 -24.84 -15.95 -9.99
C GLN A 47 -24.49 -17.29 -9.37
N ASN A 48 -23.20 -17.63 -9.27
CA ASN A 48 -22.78 -18.88 -8.65
C ASN A 48 -23.00 -18.81 -7.14
N GLY A 49 -23.42 -19.92 -6.51
CA GLY A 49 -23.64 -19.99 -5.08
C GLY A 49 -22.37 -19.85 -4.23
N ASP A 50 -21.21 -19.94 -4.85
CA ASP A 50 -19.87 -19.73 -4.27
C ASP A 50 -19.23 -18.42 -4.74
N SER A 51 -19.99 -17.51 -5.36
CA SER A 51 -19.51 -16.23 -5.84
C SER A 51 -19.26 -15.23 -4.70
N PHE A 52 -18.47 -14.21 -4.99
CA PHE A 52 -18.27 -13.06 -4.09
C PHE A 52 -19.62 -12.43 -3.67
N TYR A 53 -20.58 -12.34 -4.61
CA TYR A 53 -21.94 -11.82 -4.34
C TYR A 53 -22.69 -12.70 -3.36
N ALA A 54 -22.64 -14.04 -3.51
CA ALA A 54 -23.30 -14.96 -2.59
C ALA A 54 -22.70 -14.87 -1.17
N PHE A 55 -21.39 -14.66 -1.06
CA PHE A 55 -20.74 -14.43 0.24
C PHE A 55 -21.15 -13.10 0.85
N ALA A 56 -21.20 -12.01 0.07
CA ALA A 56 -21.67 -10.72 0.56
C ALA A 56 -23.12 -10.76 1.05
N GLU A 57 -24.00 -11.46 0.34
CA GLU A 57 -25.40 -11.67 0.74
C GLU A 57 -25.51 -12.51 2.02
N LYS A 58 -24.71 -13.57 2.12
CA LYS A 58 -24.79 -14.52 3.23
C LYS A 58 -24.15 -14.01 4.52
N TYR A 59 -23.00 -13.34 4.43
CA TYR A 59 -22.19 -13.01 5.59
C TYR A 59 -22.13 -11.51 5.92
N GLY A 60 -22.60 -10.64 4.99
CA GLY A 60 -22.52 -9.18 5.15
C GLY A 60 -21.18 -8.60 4.68
N TYR A 61 -21.10 -7.26 4.74
CA TYR A 61 -19.96 -6.52 4.18
C TYR A 61 -18.72 -6.51 5.09
N ASP A 62 -18.90 -6.67 6.39
CA ASP A 62 -17.84 -6.73 7.40
C ASP A 62 -17.05 -8.06 7.40
N TYR A 63 -17.59 -9.08 6.71
CA TYR A 63 -16.96 -10.39 6.59
C TYR A 63 -15.57 -10.36 5.97
N PHE A 64 -15.39 -9.64 4.88
CA PHE A 64 -14.23 -9.78 3.97
C PHE A 64 -12.89 -9.40 4.59
N PHE A 65 -12.86 -8.40 5.45
CA PHE A 65 -11.64 -7.96 6.16
C PHE A 65 -11.66 -8.29 7.66
N ALA A 66 -12.61 -9.12 8.12
CA ALA A 66 -12.82 -9.35 9.56
C ALA A 66 -11.56 -9.79 10.31
N ASN A 67 -10.70 -10.62 9.68
CA ASN A 67 -9.48 -11.13 10.29
C ASN A 67 -8.33 -10.10 10.37
N PHE A 68 -8.53 -8.88 9.84
CA PHE A 68 -7.57 -7.78 9.85
C PHE A 68 -8.08 -6.53 10.54
N ARG A 69 -9.32 -6.57 11.08
CA ARG A 69 -9.93 -5.45 11.78
C ARG A 69 -9.07 -4.93 12.93
N ASP A 70 -8.39 -5.83 13.65
CA ASP A 70 -7.49 -5.45 14.74
C ASP A 70 -6.32 -4.58 14.26
N LEU A 71 -5.85 -4.73 13.02
CA LEU A 71 -4.83 -3.86 12.44
C LEU A 71 -5.42 -2.54 11.95
N PHE A 72 -6.55 -2.59 11.24
CA PHE A 72 -7.18 -1.42 10.61
C PHE A 72 -7.86 -0.49 11.64
N ASP A 73 -8.37 -1.04 12.75
CA ASP A 73 -8.98 -0.25 13.83
C ASP A 73 -7.94 0.45 14.72
N HIS A 74 -6.65 0.10 14.60
CA HIS A 74 -5.56 0.64 15.44
C HIS A 74 -4.48 1.35 14.64
N ASP A 75 -4.65 1.51 13.34
CA ASP A 75 -3.81 2.37 12.51
C ASP A 75 -4.43 3.77 12.33
N ASP A 76 -3.72 4.64 11.63
CA ASP A 76 -4.16 5.99 11.33
C ASP A 76 -4.70 6.11 9.90
N ILE A 77 -4.23 5.23 9.00
CA ILE A 77 -4.62 5.22 7.59
C ILE A 77 -4.51 3.80 7.03
N THR A 78 -5.61 3.21 6.58
CA THR A 78 -5.63 1.94 5.85
C THR A 78 -5.82 2.17 4.35
N VAL A 79 -4.93 1.57 3.53
CA VAL A 79 -4.94 1.69 2.06
C VAL A 79 -4.87 0.32 1.38
N VAL A 80 -5.72 0.09 0.37
CA VAL A 80 -5.69 -1.12 -0.45
C VAL A 80 -5.74 -0.79 -1.95
N ASN A 81 -5.36 -1.72 -2.83
CA ASN A 81 -5.61 -1.58 -4.26
C ASN A 81 -6.99 -2.11 -4.62
N LEU A 82 -7.91 -1.26 -5.05
CA LEU A 82 -9.24 -1.66 -5.53
C LEU A 82 -9.14 -2.04 -7.02
N GLU A 83 -8.92 -3.32 -7.28
CA GLU A 83 -8.72 -3.88 -8.61
C GLU A 83 -10.05 -4.32 -9.22
N GLY A 84 -10.69 -3.43 -9.95
CA GLY A 84 -12.01 -3.62 -10.54
C GLY A 84 -12.85 -2.34 -10.47
N VAL A 85 -14.13 -2.47 -10.78
CA VAL A 85 -15.07 -1.35 -10.73
C VAL A 85 -16.23 -1.63 -9.77
N LEU A 86 -16.76 -0.58 -9.15
CA LEU A 86 -18.02 -0.60 -8.42
C LEU A 86 -19.09 0.09 -9.27
N SER A 87 -19.93 -0.71 -9.94
CA SER A 87 -20.93 -0.20 -10.86
C SER A 87 -22.11 -1.15 -10.97
N ASP A 88 -23.32 -0.60 -10.90
CA ASP A 88 -24.55 -1.37 -11.11
C ASP A 88 -24.85 -1.59 -12.59
N TYR A 89 -24.11 -0.92 -13.48
CA TYR A 89 -24.29 -0.97 -14.92
C TYR A 89 -23.14 -1.73 -15.61
N ALA A 90 -23.50 -2.62 -16.54
CA ALA A 90 -22.55 -3.44 -17.31
C ALA A 90 -22.45 -3.05 -18.79
N PHE A 91 -23.11 -1.99 -19.24
CA PHE A 91 -23.32 -1.69 -20.67
C PHE A 91 -22.03 -1.35 -21.44
N THR A 92 -21.00 -0.90 -20.73
CA THR A 92 -19.72 -0.48 -21.33
C THR A 92 -18.60 -1.49 -21.11
N GLU A 93 -18.97 -2.74 -20.89
CA GLU A 93 -18.03 -3.85 -20.66
C GLU A 93 -16.99 -3.96 -21.78
N ASN A 94 -15.71 -4.00 -21.42
CA ASN A 94 -14.60 -4.18 -22.36
C ASN A 94 -14.44 -5.66 -22.77
N LYS A 95 -15.23 -6.11 -23.72
CA LYS A 95 -15.26 -7.51 -24.22
C LYS A 95 -13.95 -7.98 -24.86
N LYS A 96 -12.96 -7.11 -25.06
CA LYS A 96 -11.64 -7.48 -25.58
C LYS A 96 -10.72 -8.06 -24.48
N LYS A 97 -11.03 -7.80 -23.20
CA LYS A 97 -10.30 -8.36 -22.07
C LYS A 97 -10.88 -9.73 -21.70
N THR A 98 -9.99 -10.63 -21.29
CA THR A 98 -10.36 -11.98 -20.82
C THR A 98 -11.06 -11.88 -19.47
N PHE A 99 -10.48 -11.15 -18.53
CA PHE A 99 -11.00 -10.96 -17.16
C PHE A 99 -11.53 -9.54 -17.01
N ARG A 100 -12.71 -9.40 -16.43
CA ARG A 100 -13.37 -8.12 -16.18
C ARG A 100 -14.10 -8.21 -14.86
N PHE A 101 -13.71 -7.35 -13.91
CA PHE A 101 -14.18 -7.44 -12.53
C PHE A 101 -15.12 -6.28 -12.20
N ARG A 102 -16.29 -6.65 -11.66
CA ARG A 102 -17.31 -5.69 -11.25
C ARG A 102 -17.98 -6.13 -9.95
N GLY A 103 -18.11 -5.17 -9.03
CA GLY A 103 -19.02 -5.22 -7.90
C GLY A 103 -20.20 -4.28 -8.10
N THR A 104 -21.21 -4.38 -7.26
CA THR A 104 -22.24 -3.35 -7.15
C THR A 104 -21.67 -2.10 -6.49
N THR A 105 -22.31 -0.95 -6.66
CA THR A 105 -21.94 0.28 -5.94
C THR A 105 -22.00 0.11 -4.43
N ASP A 106 -22.91 -0.74 -3.93
CA ASP A 106 -23.03 -1.06 -2.51
C ASP A 106 -21.81 -1.78 -1.90
N PHE A 107 -20.96 -2.39 -2.72
CA PHE A 107 -19.75 -3.07 -2.21
C PHE A 107 -18.69 -2.09 -1.68
N VAL A 108 -18.85 -0.79 -1.90
CA VAL A 108 -18.08 0.23 -1.17
C VAL A 108 -18.24 0.08 0.35
N LYS A 109 -19.37 -0.45 0.81
CA LYS A 109 -19.64 -0.71 2.23
C LYS A 109 -18.72 -1.77 2.83
N ILE A 110 -18.11 -2.63 2.01
CA ILE A 110 -17.06 -3.56 2.44
C ILE A 110 -15.84 -2.77 2.94
N LEU A 111 -15.46 -1.71 2.24
CA LEU A 111 -14.34 -0.84 2.62
C LEU A 111 -14.68 -0.07 3.90
N THR A 112 -15.84 0.62 3.93
CA THR A 112 -16.22 1.46 5.07
C THR A 112 -16.52 0.65 6.34
N ALA A 113 -17.13 -0.54 6.22
CA ALA A 113 -17.35 -1.44 7.35
C ALA A 113 -16.04 -1.98 7.93
N SER A 114 -14.97 -1.94 7.16
CA SER A 114 -13.67 -2.49 7.54
C SER A 114 -12.64 -1.44 7.95
N GLY A 115 -12.97 -0.15 7.92
CA GLY A 115 -12.04 0.92 8.29
C GLY A 115 -11.02 1.26 7.21
N VAL A 116 -11.27 0.93 5.93
CA VAL A 116 -10.39 1.33 4.83
C VAL A 116 -10.62 2.80 4.48
N ASP A 117 -9.56 3.61 4.57
CA ASP A 117 -9.60 5.07 4.38
C ASP A 117 -9.43 5.49 2.93
N ALA A 118 -8.60 4.74 2.20
CA ALA A 118 -8.28 5.08 0.82
C ALA A 118 -8.00 3.86 -0.04
N VAL A 119 -8.21 4.02 -1.35
CA VAL A 119 -7.91 2.98 -2.34
C VAL A 119 -7.10 3.53 -3.51
N SER A 120 -6.13 2.71 -3.98
CA SER A 120 -5.58 2.90 -5.31
C SER A 120 -6.59 2.42 -6.35
N LEU A 121 -6.90 3.26 -7.32
CA LEU A 121 -7.62 2.90 -8.55
C LEU A 121 -6.67 2.72 -9.73
N ALA A 122 -5.36 2.88 -9.49
CA ALA A 122 -4.34 2.79 -10.51
C ALA A 122 -4.02 1.32 -10.81
N ASN A 123 -4.85 0.69 -11.63
CA ASN A 123 -4.68 -0.70 -12.06
C ASN A 123 -5.29 -0.94 -13.45
N ASN A 124 -5.02 -2.10 -14.01
CA ASN A 124 -5.49 -2.48 -15.33
C ASN A 124 -7.00 -2.77 -15.41
N HIS A 125 -7.72 -2.87 -14.26
CA HIS A 125 -9.14 -3.25 -14.20
C HIS A 125 -10.10 -2.06 -13.98
N ILE A 126 -9.62 -0.86 -13.65
CA ILE A 126 -10.48 0.32 -13.47
C ILE A 126 -11.30 0.68 -14.71
N MET A 127 -10.79 0.32 -15.91
CA MET A 127 -11.45 0.57 -17.19
C MET A 127 -12.17 -0.68 -17.75
N ASP A 128 -12.42 -1.71 -16.99
CA ASP A 128 -13.11 -2.93 -17.46
C ASP A 128 -14.51 -2.66 -17.98
N PHE A 129 -15.16 -1.66 -17.44
CA PHE A 129 -16.49 -1.20 -17.84
C PHE A 129 -16.46 0.25 -18.39
N GLY A 130 -15.34 0.63 -19.02
CA GLY A 130 -15.13 1.93 -19.65
C GLY A 130 -15.18 3.10 -18.68
N ALA A 131 -15.20 4.31 -19.22
CA ALA A 131 -15.21 5.53 -18.40
C ALA A 131 -16.38 5.59 -17.42
N GLN A 132 -17.57 5.09 -17.83
CA GLN A 132 -18.75 5.10 -16.95
C GLN A 132 -18.56 4.20 -15.73
N GLY A 133 -17.93 3.02 -15.89
CA GLY A 133 -17.59 2.14 -14.76
C GLY A 133 -16.62 2.81 -13.80
N ALA A 134 -15.57 3.45 -14.31
CA ALA A 134 -14.62 4.21 -13.50
C ALA A 134 -15.29 5.37 -12.76
N GLU A 135 -16.13 6.16 -13.41
CA GLU A 135 -16.85 7.28 -12.78
C GLU A 135 -17.85 6.81 -11.72
N ASN A 136 -18.57 5.70 -11.96
CA ASN A 136 -19.45 5.11 -10.94
C ASN A 136 -18.66 4.68 -9.72
N THR A 137 -17.47 4.09 -9.92
CA THR A 137 -16.57 3.69 -8.84
C THR A 137 -16.13 4.90 -8.01
N LYS A 138 -15.59 5.95 -8.66
CA LYS A 138 -15.18 7.19 -8.00
C LYS A 138 -16.33 7.81 -7.22
N LYS A 139 -17.49 7.94 -7.86
CA LYS A 139 -18.69 8.48 -7.21
C LYS A 139 -19.11 7.67 -5.97
N SER A 140 -19.12 6.33 -6.07
CA SER A 140 -19.45 5.47 -4.94
C SER A 140 -18.47 5.65 -3.78
N LEU A 141 -17.17 5.77 -4.06
CA LEU A 141 -16.13 6.03 -3.06
C LEU A 141 -16.32 7.41 -2.40
N ASP A 142 -16.49 8.47 -3.21
CA ASP A 142 -16.67 9.84 -2.73
C ASP A 142 -17.91 9.98 -1.84
N GLU A 143 -19.05 9.41 -2.25
CA GLU A 143 -20.31 9.43 -1.49
C GLU A 143 -20.22 8.67 -0.16
N ASN A 144 -19.27 7.75 -0.02
CA ASN A 144 -19.06 6.97 1.21
C ASN A 144 -17.79 7.38 1.98
N GLY A 145 -17.13 8.47 1.58
CA GLY A 145 -15.99 9.04 2.28
C GLY A 145 -14.69 8.25 2.15
N VAL A 146 -14.61 7.28 1.22
CA VAL A 146 -13.37 6.56 0.91
C VAL A 146 -12.59 7.36 -0.11
N ARG A 147 -11.37 7.74 0.22
CA ARG A 147 -10.49 8.48 -0.69
C ARG A 147 -9.96 7.56 -1.77
N TRP A 148 -9.67 8.11 -2.95
CA TRP A 148 -9.09 7.34 -4.05
C TRP A 148 -8.02 8.17 -4.77
N PHE A 149 -7.04 7.50 -5.38
CA PHE A 149 -5.99 8.11 -6.17
C PHE A 149 -5.69 7.27 -7.41
N TRP A 150 -5.37 7.97 -8.53
CA TRP A 150 -5.16 7.35 -9.83
C TRP A 150 -4.38 8.27 -10.76
N ASN A 151 -3.18 7.89 -11.17
CA ASN A 151 -2.30 8.67 -12.05
C ASN A 151 -2.08 10.09 -11.52
N GLU A 152 -2.47 11.13 -12.24
CA GLU A 152 -2.32 12.51 -11.84
C GLU A 152 -3.28 12.95 -10.70
N ASP A 153 -4.29 12.15 -10.40
CA ASP A 153 -5.21 12.36 -9.27
C ASP A 153 -4.62 11.79 -7.98
N TYR A 154 -3.63 12.46 -7.39
CA TYR A 154 -3.12 12.09 -6.08
C TYR A 154 -4.03 12.59 -4.94
N ARG A 155 -3.84 12.06 -3.71
CA ARG A 155 -4.58 12.50 -2.52
C ARG A 155 -3.62 12.74 -1.37
N ILE A 156 -3.89 13.81 -0.61
CA ILE A 156 -3.21 14.07 0.65
C ILE A 156 -4.16 13.69 1.78
N ILE A 157 -3.65 12.88 2.70
CA ILE A 157 -4.37 12.49 3.91
C ILE A 157 -3.58 13.04 5.09
N GLU A 158 -4.26 13.73 5.98
CA GLU A 158 -3.68 14.34 7.18
C GLU A 158 -4.07 13.55 8.43
N HIS A 159 -3.09 13.25 9.28
CA HIS A 159 -3.27 12.74 10.63
C HIS A 159 -2.31 13.47 11.58
N ASP A 160 -2.83 14.03 12.67
CA ASP A 160 -2.08 14.82 13.69
C ASP A 160 -1.16 15.91 13.11
N GLY A 161 -1.61 16.56 12.03
CA GLY A 161 -0.87 17.60 11.34
C GLY A 161 0.30 17.08 10.49
N ILE A 162 0.39 15.77 10.29
CA ILE A 162 1.27 15.14 9.30
C ILE A 162 0.45 14.83 8.05
N ARG A 163 0.92 15.29 6.91
CA ARG A 163 0.28 15.14 5.61
C ARG A 163 1.07 14.15 4.76
N VAL A 164 0.40 13.04 4.38
CA VAL A 164 0.96 12.01 3.51
C VAL A 164 0.30 12.10 2.15
N ALA A 165 1.09 12.27 1.09
CA ALA A 165 0.61 12.28 -0.29
C ALA A 165 0.67 10.87 -0.89
N PHE A 166 -0.46 10.39 -1.40
CA PHE A 166 -0.62 9.07 -2.03
C PHE A 166 -0.76 9.22 -3.54
N PHE A 167 0.11 8.54 -4.28
CA PHE A 167 0.14 8.49 -5.74
C PHE A 167 -0.12 7.07 -6.23
N GLY A 168 -0.86 6.92 -7.33
CA GLY A 168 -1.14 5.66 -7.98
C GLY A 168 -0.66 5.65 -9.43
N LEU A 169 0.03 4.59 -9.86
CA LEU A 169 0.48 4.40 -11.24
C LEU A 169 -0.04 3.07 -11.77
N ASP A 170 -0.78 3.10 -12.86
CA ASP A 170 -1.48 1.92 -13.38
C ASP A 170 -0.60 0.96 -14.20
N ASN A 171 0.64 1.34 -14.54
CA ASN A 171 1.63 0.49 -15.21
C ASN A 171 2.99 1.20 -15.41
N TYR A 172 3.98 0.44 -15.89
CA TYR A 172 5.31 0.96 -16.20
C TYR A 172 5.31 2.06 -17.28
N ALA A 173 4.47 1.95 -18.32
CA ALA A 173 4.39 2.97 -19.37
C ALA A 173 3.81 4.28 -18.85
N ARG A 174 2.88 4.21 -17.89
CA ARG A 174 2.35 5.38 -17.21
C ARG A 174 3.44 6.08 -16.39
N PHE A 175 4.26 5.32 -15.65
CA PHE A 175 5.41 5.88 -14.96
C PHE A 175 6.30 6.66 -15.93
N LEU A 176 6.71 6.06 -17.06
CA LEU A 176 7.56 6.74 -18.05
C LEU A 176 6.92 8.03 -18.61
N SER A 177 5.61 8.04 -18.80
CA SER A 177 4.90 9.22 -19.30
C SER A 177 4.78 10.35 -18.27
N LEU A 178 4.83 10.02 -16.98
CA LEU A 178 4.62 10.97 -15.87
C LEU A 178 5.90 11.28 -15.09
N GLN A 179 7.05 10.67 -15.41
CA GLN A 179 8.26 10.75 -14.57
C GLN A 179 8.67 12.20 -14.24
N PHE A 180 8.68 13.11 -15.22
CA PHE A 180 9.01 14.53 -14.98
C PHE A 180 7.95 15.25 -14.11
N TRP A 181 6.68 14.92 -14.32
CA TRP A 181 5.60 15.45 -13.50
C TRP A 181 5.69 14.95 -12.06
N LEU A 182 5.96 13.65 -11.85
CA LEU A 182 6.15 13.06 -10.53
C LEU A 182 7.33 13.70 -9.80
N GLN A 183 8.49 13.82 -10.46
CA GLN A 183 9.68 14.44 -9.87
C GLN A 183 9.41 15.86 -9.41
N ARG A 184 8.79 16.66 -10.28
CA ARG A 184 8.41 18.05 -9.95
C ARG A 184 7.40 18.08 -8.82
N THR A 185 6.33 17.30 -8.88
CA THR A 185 5.24 17.32 -7.91
C THR A 185 5.70 16.85 -6.53
N PHE A 186 6.52 15.77 -6.44
CA PHE A 186 7.05 15.31 -5.15
C PHE A 186 7.93 16.37 -4.50
N ARG A 187 8.79 17.02 -5.29
CA ARG A 187 9.63 18.13 -4.82
C ARG A 187 8.79 19.31 -4.33
N GLU A 188 7.85 19.79 -5.17
CA GLU A 188 6.99 20.93 -4.82
C GLU A 188 6.19 20.68 -3.53
N LEU A 189 5.57 19.50 -3.38
CA LEU A 189 4.80 19.13 -2.20
C LEU A 189 5.65 19.11 -0.91
N LYS A 190 6.87 18.60 -0.99
CA LYS A 190 7.78 18.55 0.17
C LYS A 190 8.39 19.92 0.49
N GLU A 191 8.81 20.69 -0.51
CA GLU A 191 9.39 22.03 -0.31
C GLU A 191 8.37 23.04 0.18
N SER A 192 7.13 22.98 -0.29
CA SER A 192 6.03 23.85 0.20
C SER A 192 5.51 23.42 1.58
N GLY A 193 5.83 22.19 2.01
CA GLY A 193 5.27 21.57 3.20
C GLY A 193 3.81 21.14 3.03
N GLU A 194 3.27 21.06 1.80
CA GLU A 194 1.94 20.52 1.55
C GLU A 194 1.89 19.02 1.83
N ALA A 195 3.03 18.30 1.70
CA ALA A 195 3.16 16.92 2.16
C ALA A 195 4.46 16.73 2.96
N ASN A 196 4.39 15.94 4.02
CA ASN A 196 5.52 15.55 4.86
C ASN A 196 6.16 14.25 4.38
N ALA A 197 5.38 13.40 3.70
CA ALA A 197 5.83 12.15 3.08
C ALA A 197 5.06 11.85 1.79
N VAL A 198 5.69 11.05 0.92
CA VAL A 198 5.13 10.60 -0.35
C VAL A 198 5.12 9.07 -0.37
N VAL A 199 3.93 8.49 -0.60
CA VAL A 199 3.70 7.06 -0.80
C VAL A 199 3.26 6.82 -2.24
N VAL A 200 3.91 5.89 -2.93
CA VAL A 200 3.57 5.55 -4.32
C VAL A 200 3.10 4.11 -4.40
N TYR A 201 1.91 3.91 -4.92
CA TYR A 201 1.34 2.61 -5.21
C TYR A 201 1.40 2.34 -6.72
N VAL A 202 2.03 1.25 -7.15
CA VAL A 202 2.22 0.94 -8.57
C VAL A 202 1.65 -0.43 -8.89
N HIS A 203 0.82 -0.51 -9.92
CA HIS A 203 0.22 -1.77 -10.37
C HIS A 203 0.93 -2.23 -11.66
N THR A 204 1.94 -3.09 -11.53
CA THR A 204 2.83 -3.45 -12.64
C THR A 204 3.55 -4.77 -12.42
N GLY A 205 4.07 -5.36 -13.51
CA GLY A 205 4.83 -6.60 -13.50
C GLY A 205 4.28 -7.61 -14.49
N ILE A 206 4.61 -8.88 -14.27
CA ILE A 206 4.11 -10.01 -15.04
C ILE A 206 3.29 -10.90 -14.10
N GLU A 207 2.03 -11.16 -14.47
CA GLU A 207 1.14 -12.03 -13.69
C GLU A 207 1.77 -13.40 -13.43
N TYR A 208 1.62 -13.89 -12.19
CA TYR A 208 2.07 -15.19 -11.70
C TYR A 208 3.59 -15.44 -11.78
N LYS A 209 4.38 -14.37 -11.90
CA LYS A 209 5.84 -14.43 -11.83
C LYS A 209 6.31 -14.07 -10.43
N GLY A 210 7.02 -14.98 -9.75
CA GLY A 210 7.51 -14.80 -8.38
C GLY A 210 8.75 -13.90 -8.25
N GLU A 211 9.27 -13.37 -9.35
CA GLU A 211 10.44 -12.49 -9.40
C GLU A 211 10.10 -11.22 -10.18
N HIS A 212 10.49 -10.06 -9.65
CA HIS A 212 10.30 -8.80 -10.36
C HIS A 212 11.27 -8.67 -11.56
N GLU A 213 10.91 -7.83 -12.52
CA GLU A 213 11.74 -7.53 -13.69
C GLU A 213 12.74 -6.41 -13.37
N ASN A 214 13.94 -6.46 -13.96
CA ASN A 214 14.96 -5.43 -13.77
C ASN A 214 14.46 -4.00 -14.05
N ARG A 215 13.58 -3.81 -15.05
CA ARG A 215 12.99 -2.50 -15.34
C ARG A 215 12.14 -1.96 -14.19
N ILE A 216 11.50 -2.85 -13.42
CA ILE A 216 10.68 -2.48 -12.25
C ILE A 216 11.60 -2.07 -11.08
N ALA A 217 12.75 -2.75 -10.90
CA ALA A 217 13.76 -2.33 -9.93
C ALA A 217 14.37 -0.96 -10.27
N VAL A 218 14.59 -0.67 -11.54
CA VAL A 218 15.05 0.66 -11.99
C VAL A 218 14.00 1.72 -11.68
N MET A 219 12.72 1.48 -12.03
CA MET A 219 11.62 2.38 -11.71
C MET A 219 11.51 2.65 -10.21
N ALA A 220 11.66 1.62 -9.36
CA ALA A 220 11.63 1.78 -7.91
C ALA A 220 12.75 2.73 -7.43
N LYS A 221 13.98 2.58 -7.96
CA LYS A 221 15.10 3.45 -7.65
C LYS A 221 14.86 4.89 -8.09
N GLU A 222 14.27 5.08 -9.27
CA GLU A 222 13.91 6.41 -9.77
C GLU A 222 12.83 7.05 -8.89
N LEU A 223 11.76 6.33 -8.53
CA LEU A 223 10.71 6.84 -7.64
C LEU A 223 11.26 7.27 -6.28
N VAL A 224 12.12 6.46 -5.66
CA VAL A 224 12.79 6.83 -4.41
C VAL A 224 13.73 8.03 -4.63
N GLY A 225 14.47 8.06 -5.74
CA GLY A 225 15.32 9.19 -6.13
C GLY A 225 14.55 10.50 -6.34
N MET A 226 13.32 10.43 -6.84
CA MET A 226 12.40 11.58 -6.97
C MET A 226 11.83 12.06 -5.64
N GLY A 227 11.94 11.27 -4.57
CA GLY A 227 11.50 11.65 -3.23
C GLY A 227 10.35 10.80 -2.66
N ALA A 228 10.02 9.65 -3.24
CA ALA A 228 9.09 8.71 -2.62
C ALA A 228 9.68 8.14 -1.31
N ASP A 229 8.91 8.12 -0.23
CA ASP A 229 9.31 7.61 1.07
C ASP A 229 8.90 6.14 1.27
N LEU A 230 7.93 5.67 0.48
CA LEU A 230 7.48 4.29 0.44
C LEU A 230 6.97 3.97 -0.97
N VAL A 231 7.36 2.81 -1.51
CA VAL A 231 6.87 2.32 -2.80
C VAL A 231 6.27 0.92 -2.59
N LEU A 232 5.01 0.78 -2.96
CA LEU A 232 4.26 -0.46 -2.86
C LEU A 232 3.78 -0.86 -4.24
N MET A 233 3.93 -2.13 -4.59
CA MET A 233 3.50 -2.61 -5.90
C MET A 233 2.61 -3.83 -5.79
N SER A 234 1.78 -4.03 -6.81
CA SER A 234 0.92 -5.18 -7.01
C SER A 234 0.70 -5.45 -8.51
N HIS A 235 -0.18 -6.36 -8.91
CA HIS A 235 -0.46 -6.87 -10.23
C HIS A 235 0.06 -8.30 -10.48
N PRO A 236 1.23 -8.77 -10.01
CA PRO A 236 1.67 -10.14 -10.25
C PRO A 236 0.74 -11.21 -9.66
N HIS A 237 -0.19 -10.85 -8.76
CA HIS A 237 -1.12 -11.74 -8.05
C HIS A 237 -0.42 -12.84 -7.23
N VAL A 238 0.90 -12.73 -7.06
CA VAL A 238 1.76 -13.57 -6.22
C VAL A 238 2.74 -12.68 -5.49
N LEU A 239 3.28 -13.15 -4.37
CA LEU A 239 4.28 -12.40 -3.63
C LEU A 239 5.58 -12.29 -4.43
N GLN A 240 6.16 -11.12 -4.40
CA GLN A 240 7.53 -10.84 -4.84
C GLN A 240 8.35 -10.26 -3.69
N GLY A 241 9.63 -10.01 -3.94
CA GLY A 241 10.58 -9.51 -2.97
C GLY A 241 10.36 -8.05 -2.57
N MET A 242 11.33 -7.58 -1.81
CA MET A 242 11.41 -6.20 -1.38
C MET A 242 12.84 -5.68 -1.49
N GLU A 243 13.01 -4.37 -1.48
CA GLU A 243 14.31 -3.69 -1.50
C GLU A 243 14.30 -2.53 -0.50
N ILE A 244 15.47 -2.23 0.07
CA ILE A 244 15.70 -1.02 0.86
C ILE A 244 16.62 -0.11 0.06
N ILE A 245 16.08 1.00 -0.42
CA ILE A 245 16.77 1.97 -1.28
C ILE A 245 16.87 3.29 -0.50
N ASN A 246 18.09 3.76 -0.21
CA ASN A 246 18.31 4.99 0.57
C ASN A 246 17.48 5.04 1.85
N ASN A 247 17.41 3.93 2.59
CA ASN A 247 16.58 3.74 3.79
C ASN A 247 15.07 3.99 3.56
N ARG A 248 14.59 3.76 2.33
CA ARG A 248 13.18 3.70 1.97
C ARG A 248 12.84 2.28 1.57
N THR A 249 11.64 1.86 1.92
CA THR A 249 11.18 0.49 1.65
C THR A 249 10.42 0.43 0.34
N VAL A 250 10.71 -0.60 -0.44
CA VAL A 250 10.02 -0.94 -1.68
C VAL A 250 9.53 -2.38 -1.57
N PHE A 251 8.25 -2.63 -1.86
CA PHE A 251 7.67 -3.96 -2.03
C PHE A 251 7.25 -4.16 -3.47
N TYR A 252 7.74 -5.21 -4.13
CA TYR A 252 7.51 -5.45 -5.56
C TYR A 252 6.18 -6.13 -5.86
N SER A 253 5.63 -6.92 -4.93
CA SER A 253 4.24 -7.39 -4.99
C SER A 253 3.76 -7.89 -3.64
N MET A 254 2.62 -7.39 -3.20
CA MET A 254 1.96 -7.83 -1.97
C MET A 254 1.00 -9.02 -2.21
N GLY A 255 0.85 -9.47 -3.46
CA GLY A 255 -0.08 -10.51 -3.84
C GLY A 255 -1.54 -10.08 -3.77
N ASN A 256 -2.44 -11.07 -3.90
CA ASN A 256 -3.87 -10.84 -3.72
C ASN A 256 -4.22 -10.69 -2.24
N PHE A 257 -5.33 -10.00 -1.95
CA PHE A 257 -5.85 -9.89 -0.59
C PHE A 257 -7.32 -10.32 -0.56
N VAL A 258 -8.29 -9.41 -0.60
CA VAL A 258 -9.71 -9.76 -0.79
C VAL A 258 -9.98 -9.89 -2.28
N PHE A 259 -9.81 -11.06 -2.85
CA PHE A 259 -9.80 -11.23 -4.29
C PHE A 259 -10.99 -12.03 -4.82
N GLY A 260 -12.01 -11.33 -5.28
CA GLY A 260 -13.26 -11.90 -5.85
C GLY A 260 -13.15 -12.33 -7.31
N GLY A 261 -12.02 -12.08 -7.96
CA GLY A 261 -11.81 -12.35 -9.40
C GLY A 261 -11.83 -13.83 -9.76
N ASN A 262 -11.44 -14.71 -8.84
CA ASN A 262 -11.40 -16.15 -9.05
C ASN A 262 -12.16 -16.90 -7.95
N SER A 263 -13.21 -17.62 -8.30
CA SER A 263 -13.93 -18.49 -7.36
C SER A 263 -13.09 -19.73 -6.93
N ALA A 264 -12.06 -20.09 -7.70
CA ALA A 264 -11.19 -21.22 -7.39
C ALA A 264 -9.72 -20.78 -7.42
N ILE A 265 -9.04 -20.90 -6.28
CA ILE A 265 -7.59 -20.76 -6.18
C ILE A 265 -6.97 -22.09 -6.64
N ARG A 266 -6.87 -22.33 -7.96
CA ARG A 266 -6.34 -23.56 -8.50
C ARG A 266 -4.91 -23.39 -8.99
N TYR A 267 -3.99 -24.07 -8.33
CA TYR A 267 -2.57 -24.16 -8.72
C TYR A 267 -2.33 -24.58 -10.17
N GLU A 268 -3.15 -25.48 -10.71
CA GLU A 268 -2.89 -26.14 -11.98
C GLU A 268 -3.20 -25.31 -13.22
N LYS A 269 -4.08 -24.31 -13.12
CA LYS A 269 -4.56 -23.57 -14.29
C LYS A 269 -3.59 -22.50 -14.79
N TYR A 270 -2.70 -21.97 -13.92
CA TYR A 270 -1.87 -20.80 -14.18
C TYR A 270 -0.37 -21.07 -14.05
N HIS A 271 0.09 -22.32 -14.15
CA HIS A 271 1.49 -22.71 -13.99
C HIS A 271 2.11 -22.27 -12.63
N VAL A 272 1.30 -22.16 -11.61
CA VAL A 272 1.72 -21.74 -10.28
C VAL A 272 2.24 -22.96 -9.54
N THR A 273 3.47 -22.92 -9.06
CA THR A 273 4.05 -23.98 -8.25
C THR A 273 3.67 -23.79 -6.77
N LYS A 274 4.02 -24.74 -5.90
CA LYS A 274 3.84 -24.56 -4.45
C LYS A 274 4.62 -23.34 -3.91
N GLU A 275 5.70 -22.98 -4.59
CA GLU A 275 6.58 -21.87 -4.22
C GLU A 275 6.09 -20.52 -4.74
N VAL A 276 5.32 -20.50 -5.85
CA VAL A 276 4.76 -19.30 -6.45
C VAL A 276 3.25 -19.49 -6.56
N THR A 277 2.51 -18.95 -5.64
CA THR A 277 1.06 -19.15 -5.53
C THR A 277 0.33 -17.85 -5.19
N SER A 278 -0.84 -17.65 -5.80
CA SER A 278 -1.75 -16.57 -5.46
C SER A 278 -2.50 -16.77 -4.13
N LEU A 279 -2.27 -17.89 -3.46
CA LEU A 279 -2.78 -18.10 -2.09
C LEU A 279 -2.04 -17.27 -1.06
N TYR A 280 -0.73 -17.03 -1.25
CA TYR A 280 0.05 -16.25 -0.30
C TYR A 280 -0.17 -14.76 -0.49
N SER A 281 -0.25 -14.08 0.62
CA SER A 281 -0.52 -12.66 0.73
C SER A 281 0.24 -12.04 1.91
N MET A 282 0.16 -10.74 2.05
CA MET A 282 0.61 -10.03 3.24
C MET A 282 -0.18 -8.74 3.45
N ALA A 283 -0.30 -8.33 4.71
CA ALA A 283 -0.52 -6.95 5.08
C ALA A 283 0.78 -6.34 5.60
N ILE A 284 0.94 -5.04 5.43
CA ILE A 284 2.15 -4.32 5.82
C ILE A 284 1.73 -3.13 6.68
N GLN A 285 2.33 -2.99 7.87
CA GLN A 285 2.23 -1.75 8.63
C GLN A 285 3.53 -0.96 8.51
N VAL A 286 3.41 0.33 8.22
CA VAL A 286 4.52 1.27 8.15
C VAL A 286 4.25 2.40 9.13
N LYS A 287 5.09 2.50 10.18
CA LYS A 287 5.09 3.62 11.09
C LYS A 287 6.15 4.62 10.64
N MET A 288 5.71 5.74 10.09
CA MET A 288 6.58 6.86 9.75
C MET A 288 6.72 7.80 10.95
N SER A 289 7.94 8.26 11.20
CA SER A 289 8.28 9.21 12.28
C SER A 289 8.67 10.56 11.68
N PHE A 290 8.29 11.63 12.37
CA PHE A 290 8.54 13.01 11.96
C PHE A 290 8.97 13.85 13.17
N THR A 291 9.71 14.93 12.93
CA THR A 291 9.90 15.98 13.95
C THR A 291 8.56 16.63 14.27
N GLY A 292 8.50 17.41 15.34
CA GLY A 292 7.30 18.18 15.65
C GLY A 292 6.91 19.18 14.57
N GLU A 293 7.86 19.65 13.77
CA GLU A 293 7.68 20.52 12.60
C GLU A 293 7.25 19.75 11.34
N GLY A 294 7.30 18.40 11.37
CA GLY A 294 6.87 17.53 10.28
C GLY A 294 7.99 17.09 9.33
N GLU A 295 9.27 17.27 9.70
CA GLU A 295 10.36 16.70 8.91
C GLU A 295 10.41 15.19 9.08
N TYR A 296 10.52 14.43 7.99
CA TYR A 296 10.57 12.99 8.00
C TYR A 296 11.87 12.47 8.64
N LEU A 297 11.73 11.63 9.68
CA LEU A 297 12.84 11.06 10.43
C LEU A 297 13.18 9.62 10.04
N GLY A 298 12.22 8.89 9.46
CA GLY A 298 12.40 7.50 9.08
C GLY A 298 11.14 6.67 9.25
N GLN A 299 11.31 5.36 9.11
CA GLN A 299 10.19 4.42 9.17
C GLN A 299 10.55 3.10 9.85
N ARG A 300 9.55 2.47 10.44
CA ARG A 300 9.57 1.06 10.86
C ARG A 300 8.52 0.32 10.07
N VAL A 301 8.88 -0.87 9.60
CA VAL A 301 7.98 -1.74 8.83
C VAL A 301 7.73 -3.03 9.60
N VAL A 302 6.48 -3.47 9.60
CA VAL A 302 6.05 -4.78 10.08
C VAL A 302 5.25 -5.46 8.97
N VAL A 303 5.64 -6.67 8.62
CA VAL A 303 4.92 -7.50 7.66
C VAL A 303 4.15 -8.57 8.40
N PHE A 304 2.88 -8.72 8.08
CA PHE A 304 1.96 -9.73 8.59
C PHE A 304 1.72 -10.77 7.49
N PRO A 305 2.38 -11.93 7.55
CA PRO A 305 2.14 -13.01 6.60
C PRO A 305 0.69 -13.45 6.61
N ALA A 306 0.14 -13.63 5.41
CA ALA A 306 -1.28 -13.93 5.22
C ALA A 306 -1.50 -14.95 4.10
N CYS A 307 -2.72 -15.47 4.03
CA CYS A 307 -3.26 -16.14 2.87
C CYS A 307 -4.61 -15.53 2.49
N THR A 308 -4.95 -15.63 1.20
CA THR A 308 -6.18 -15.05 0.62
C THR A 308 -7.44 -15.83 0.99
N SER A 309 -7.28 -17.08 1.42
CA SER A 309 -8.34 -17.97 1.87
C SER A 309 -7.77 -19.01 2.85
N ASP A 310 -8.60 -19.53 3.72
CA ASP A 310 -8.27 -20.65 4.62
C ASP A 310 -8.25 -22.01 3.91
N ASP A 311 -8.94 -22.13 2.77
CA ASP A 311 -8.94 -23.31 1.93
C ASP A 311 -8.09 -23.08 0.67
N PRO A 312 -7.06 -23.90 0.39
CA PRO A 312 -6.22 -23.71 -0.79
C PRO A 312 -6.93 -24.07 -2.12
N LEU A 313 -8.10 -24.68 -2.07
CA LEU A 313 -8.86 -25.11 -3.24
C LEU A 313 -10.08 -24.23 -3.52
N VAL A 314 -10.60 -23.56 -2.50
CA VAL A 314 -11.81 -22.75 -2.56
C VAL A 314 -11.54 -21.35 -2.03
N ASN A 315 -11.88 -20.35 -2.80
CA ASN A 315 -11.77 -18.97 -2.35
C ASN A 315 -12.98 -18.60 -1.49
N HIS A 316 -12.74 -18.38 -0.20
CA HIS A 316 -13.73 -17.86 0.72
C HIS A 316 -13.73 -16.31 0.79
N TYR A 317 -12.90 -15.65 -0.01
CA TYR A 317 -12.79 -14.18 -0.12
C TYR A 317 -12.47 -13.47 1.21
N GLN A 318 -12.00 -14.21 2.18
CA GLN A 318 -11.64 -13.71 3.51
C GLN A 318 -10.17 -14.05 3.80
N PRO A 319 -9.25 -13.11 3.56
CA PRO A 319 -7.86 -13.32 3.92
C PRO A 319 -7.71 -13.49 5.43
N ARG A 320 -6.73 -14.28 5.83
CA ARG A 320 -6.35 -14.46 7.23
C ARG A 320 -4.85 -14.35 7.46
N ARG A 321 -4.48 -13.94 8.64
CA ARG A 321 -3.10 -13.96 9.10
C ARG A 321 -2.68 -15.40 9.40
N LEU A 322 -1.39 -15.67 9.21
CA LEU A 322 -0.80 -16.99 9.39
C LEU A 322 -0.16 -17.10 10.78
N THR A 323 -0.14 -18.31 11.35
CA THR A 323 0.67 -18.63 12.51
C THR A 323 2.16 -18.71 12.13
N ALA A 324 3.07 -18.72 13.11
CA ALA A 324 4.49 -18.84 12.84
C ALA A 324 4.85 -20.15 12.12
N GLU A 325 4.11 -21.24 12.38
CA GLU A 325 4.28 -22.52 11.71
C GLU A 325 3.86 -22.45 10.21
N GLU A 326 2.79 -21.74 9.91
CA GLU A 326 2.26 -21.60 8.55
C GLU A 326 3.02 -20.56 7.69
N ALA A 327 3.66 -19.57 8.30
CA ALA A 327 4.20 -18.39 7.62
C ALA A 327 5.55 -18.62 6.91
N GLY A 328 6.23 -19.74 7.18
CA GLY A 328 7.53 -20.05 6.56
C GLY A 328 7.53 -19.89 5.04
N PRO A 329 6.60 -20.51 4.28
CA PRO A 329 6.51 -20.37 2.84
C PRO A 329 6.28 -18.94 2.34
N VAL A 330 5.56 -18.09 3.08
CA VAL A 330 5.37 -16.67 2.74
C VAL A 330 6.70 -15.92 2.86
N ARG A 331 7.43 -16.12 3.97
CA ARG A 331 8.76 -15.52 4.15
C ARG A 331 9.73 -15.97 3.05
N GLU A 332 9.72 -17.25 2.68
CA GLU A 332 10.54 -17.79 1.61
C GLU A 332 10.19 -17.21 0.24
N ALA A 333 8.89 -17.00 -0.06
CA ALA A 333 8.45 -16.37 -1.30
C ALA A 333 8.99 -14.94 -1.43
N ILE A 334 8.90 -14.14 -0.37
CA ILE A 334 9.44 -12.77 -0.33
C ILE A 334 10.97 -12.80 -0.42
N GLN A 335 11.65 -13.69 0.37
CA GLN A 335 13.11 -13.77 0.39
C GLN A 335 13.72 -14.16 -0.95
N ARG A 336 13.04 -15.02 -1.72
CA ARG A 336 13.51 -15.51 -3.04
C ARG A 336 13.82 -14.37 -3.98
N ASP A 337 13.02 -13.31 -3.96
CA ASP A 337 13.14 -12.16 -4.85
C ASP A 337 13.71 -10.92 -4.11
N THR A 338 14.10 -11.06 -2.85
CA THR A 338 14.74 -9.99 -2.06
C THR A 338 16.25 -10.07 -2.23
N GLN A 339 16.87 -8.98 -2.68
CA GLN A 339 18.30 -8.89 -2.89
C GLN A 339 18.97 -7.97 -1.86
N GLY A 340 20.20 -8.30 -1.52
CA GLY A 340 21.06 -7.43 -0.71
C GLY A 340 20.92 -7.57 0.80
N PHE A 341 19.89 -8.25 1.31
CA PHE A 341 19.73 -8.54 2.74
C PHE A 341 18.87 -9.78 2.99
N THR A 342 18.94 -10.30 4.22
CA THR A 342 18.09 -11.39 4.69
C THR A 342 16.91 -10.80 5.47
N LEU A 343 15.71 -11.27 5.13
CA LEU A 343 14.50 -10.89 5.86
C LEU A 343 14.60 -11.22 7.34
N PRO A 344 13.98 -10.43 8.20
CA PRO A 344 13.87 -10.75 9.63
C PRO A 344 13.28 -12.15 9.84
N GLU A 345 13.64 -12.76 10.96
CA GLU A 345 13.02 -14.01 11.38
C GLU A 345 11.54 -13.77 11.75
N LEU A 346 10.73 -14.81 11.53
CA LEU A 346 9.34 -14.81 11.97
C LEU A 346 9.31 -14.79 13.51
N LYS A 347 8.55 -13.84 14.05
CA LYS A 347 8.19 -13.79 15.46
C LYS A 347 6.72 -14.16 15.60
N GLU A 348 6.32 -14.54 16.78
CA GLU A 348 4.93 -14.79 17.11
C GLU A 348 4.41 -13.69 18.05
N GLU A 349 3.30 -13.08 17.64
CA GLU A 349 2.55 -12.13 18.45
C GLU A 349 1.09 -12.59 18.52
N ASN A 350 0.62 -12.90 19.74
CA ASN A 350 -0.74 -13.41 19.97
C ASN A 350 -1.08 -14.65 19.11
N GLY A 351 -0.13 -15.56 18.90
CA GLY A 351 -0.31 -16.76 18.09
C GLY A 351 -0.17 -16.56 16.58
N LEU A 352 0.12 -15.35 16.12
CA LEU A 352 0.21 -14.98 14.70
C LEU A 352 1.63 -14.54 14.33
N ALA A 353 2.04 -14.85 13.10
CA ALA A 353 3.37 -14.50 12.60
C ALA A 353 3.50 -13.03 12.28
N VAL A 354 4.65 -12.45 12.61
CA VAL A 354 5.08 -11.11 12.19
C VAL A 354 6.55 -11.13 11.77
N MET A 355 6.91 -10.26 10.82
CA MET A 355 8.30 -9.92 10.49
C MET A 355 8.51 -8.44 10.77
N GLU A 356 9.30 -8.14 11.80
CA GLU A 356 9.64 -6.76 12.18
C GLU A 356 10.96 -6.34 11.60
N PHE A 357 10.97 -5.28 10.83
CA PHE A 357 12.18 -4.69 10.27
C PHE A 357 12.80 -3.68 11.25
N PRO A 358 14.13 -3.53 11.27
CA PRO A 358 14.77 -2.49 12.04
C PRO A 358 14.31 -1.11 11.56
N TYR A 359 14.39 -0.12 12.45
CA TYR A 359 14.09 1.28 12.08
C TYR A 359 15.06 1.76 11.00
N LEU A 360 14.52 2.28 9.91
CA LEU A 360 15.23 2.88 8.80
C LEU A 360 15.22 4.39 8.98
N ALA A 361 16.31 4.95 9.53
CA ALA A 361 16.43 6.40 9.69
C ALA A 361 16.52 7.09 8.33
N ALA A 362 15.88 8.25 8.19
CA ALA A 362 15.97 9.04 6.98
C ALA A 362 17.45 9.35 6.67
N THR A 363 17.85 9.09 5.45
CA THR A 363 19.08 9.66 4.90
C THR A 363 18.72 10.98 4.23
N ASN A 364 19.56 12.02 4.42
CA ASN A 364 19.42 13.25 3.64
C ASN A 364 19.62 12.88 2.16
N THR A 365 18.51 12.67 1.44
CA THR A 365 18.54 12.47 0.00
C THR A 365 18.92 13.81 -0.59
N VAL A 366 20.17 13.94 -1.03
CA VAL A 366 20.55 15.06 -1.90
C VAL A 366 19.77 14.83 -3.20
N LEU A 367 18.70 15.62 -3.39
CA LEU A 367 18.02 15.70 -4.68
C LEU A 367 19.09 16.05 -5.69
N VAL A 368 19.30 15.17 -6.70
CA VAL A 368 20.26 15.43 -7.77
C VAL A 368 19.82 16.73 -8.44
N PRO A 369 20.67 17.79 -8.48
CA PRO A 369 20.32 18.99 -9.22
C PRO A 369 20.05 18.62 -10.68
N GLU A 370 19.04 19.23 -11.28
CA GLU A 370 18.92 19.22 -12.74
C GLU A 370 20.26 19.74 -13.30
N GLU A 371 20.95 18.95 -14.10
CA GLU A 371 21.98 19.49 -14.99
C GLU A 371 21.21 20.44 -15.93
N ASP A 372 21.43 21.74 -15.75
CA ASP A 372 20.98 22.74 -16.71
C ASP A 372 21.63 22.37 -18.05
N ASP A 373 20.87 21.80 -18.98
CA ASP A 373 21.25 21.69 -20.38
C ASP A 373 21.34 23.11 -20.96
N GLU A 374 22.44 23.80 -20.65
CA GLU A 374 22.91 24.90 -21.48
C GLU A 374 23.63 24.26 -22.69
N ASP A 375 22.86 24.05 -23.80
CA ASP A 375 23.29 24.40 -25.17
C ASP A 375 22.22 24.03 -26.21
#